data_8c321ebd5ad4656b4860a93c59d292b1
#
_entry.id   8c321ebd5ad4656b4860a93c59d292b1
#
_cell.length_a   1.000
_cell.length_b   1.000
_cell.length_c   1.000
_cell.angle_alpha   90.00
_cell.angle_beta   90.00
_cell.angle_gamma   90.00
#
_symmetry.space_group_name_H-M   'P 1'
#
loop_
_entity.id
_entity.type
_entity.pdbx_description
1 polymer ?
#
loop_
_entity_poly.entity_id
_entity_poly.type
_entity_poly.pdbx_seq_one_letter_code
_entity_poly.pdbx_strand_id
1 'polypeptide(L)'
;MSQAKLKSTFIFLFFLCSLNSFFGQQINRGKNNVEVYKTYTQKVLGKNIGYYVEFKNNGTKSIDGLKWIANFYNNFGDYKGNREGSWESDNFISALAPGKTTKDLEANYVKDATKVFIIIKTVHFKDN
;
A
#
# COMPACT_ATOMS: atom_id res chain seq x y z
N MET A 1 -7.15 -44.01 9.74
CA MET A 1 -8.05 -43.06 10.39
C MET A 1 -7.39 -41.75 10.79
N SER A 2 -6.22 -41.79 11.41
CA SER A 2 -5.50 -40.57 11.78
C SER A 2 -5.10 -39.71 10.58
N GLN A 3 -4.78 -40.33 9.44
CA GLN A 3 -4.43 -39.63 8.21
C GLN A 3 -5.61 -38.84 7.61
N ALA A 4 -6.83 -39.36 7.69
CA ALA A 4 -8.03 -38.65 7.22
C ALA A 4 -8.33 -37.41 8.05
N LYS A 5 -8.17 -37.50 9.38
CA LYS A 5 -8.34 -36.35 10.26
C LYS A 5 -7.29 -35.27 10.00
N LEU A 6 -6.04 -35.68 9.76
CA LEU A 6 -4.95 -34.77 9.48
C LEU A 6 -5.19 -33.99 8.19
N LYS A 7 -5.61 -34.67 7.13
CA LYS A 7 -5.94 -34.02 5.83
C LYS A 7 -7.08 -33.05 5.97
N SER A 8 -8.12 -33.39 6.72
CA SER A 8 -9.27 -32.52 6.95
C SER A 8 -8.86 -31.25 7.70
N THR A 9 -8.04 -31.36 8.73
CA THR A 9 -7.51 -30.23 9.48
C THR A 9 -6.65 -29.32 8.60
N PHE A 10 -5.79 -29.91 7.77
CA PHE A 10 -4.93 -29.17 6.87
C PHE A 10 -5.74 -28.37 5.85
N ILE A 11 -6.76 -28.95 5.25
CA ILE A 11 -7.64 -28.27 4.27
C ILE A 11 -8.37 -27.09 4.95
N PHE A 12 -8.84 -27.28 6.18
CA PHE A 12 -9.51 -26.22 6.94
C PHE A 12 -8.58 -25.04 7.22
N LEU A 13 -7.34 -25.29 7.62
CA LEU A 13 -6.34 -24.24 7.84
C LEU A 13 -6.03 -23.48 6.56
N PHE A 14 -5.89 -24.16 5.44
CA PHE A 14 -5.67 -23.54 4.15
C PHE A 14 -6.83 -22.63 3.74
N PHE A 15 -8.05 -23.09 3.96
CA PHE A 15 -9.26 -22.32 3.67
C PHE A 15 -9.33 -21.05 4.53
N LEU A 16 -8.97 -21.11 5.82
CA LEU A 16 -8.91 -19.94 6.69
C LEU A 16 -7.85 -18.93 6.22
N CYS A 17 -6.70 -19.40 5.80
CA CYS A 17 -5.67 -18.53 5.24
C CYS A 17 -6.13 -17.83 3.96
N SER A 18 -6.84 -18.54 3.10
CA SER A 18 -7.42 -17.98 1.88
C SER A 18 -8.47 -16.91 2.18
N LEU A 19 -9.32 -17.15 3.15
CA LEU A 19 -10.32 -16.17 3.61
C LEU A 19 -9.66 -14.93 4.19
N ASN A 20 -8.64 -15.09 5.01
CA ASN A 20 -7.90 -13.96 5.57
C ASN A 20 -7.23 -13.15 4.46
N SER A 21 -6.68 -13.79 3.44
CA SER A 21 -6.11 -13.11 2.27
C SER A 21 -7.16 -12.33 1.51
N PHE A 22 -8.39 -12.86 1.40
CA PHE A 22 -9.49 -12.22 0.71
C PHE A 22 -10.03 -11.00 1.47
N PHE A 23 -10.20 -11.10 2.80
CA PHE A 23 -10.73 -10.03 3.64
C PHE A 23 -9.64 -9.15 4.27
N GLY A 24 -8.45 -9.70 4.43
CA GLY A 24 -7.34 -9.07 5.15
C GLY A 24 -6.50 -8.15 4.27
N GLN A 25 -7.12 -7.17 3.62
CA GLN A 25 -6.41 -6.23 2.76
C GLN A 25 -5.65 -5.14 3.52
N GLN A 26 -5.34 -5.37 4.80
CA GLN A 26 -4.59 -4.41 5.64
C GLN A 26 -3.08 -4.59 5.47
N ILE A 27 -2.62 -4.53 4.22
CA ILE A 27 -1.20 -4.60 3.88
C ILE A 27 -0.88 -3.58 2.79
N ASN A 28 0.35 -3.10 2.79
CA ASN A 28 0.88 -2.36 1.67
C ASN A 28 1.27 -3.33 0.56
N ARG A 29 0.99 -2.97 -0.69
CA ARG A 29 1.30 -3.81 -1.84
C ARG A 29 1.95 -2.99 -2.94
N GLY A 30 3.18 -3.36 -3.27
CA GLY A 30 3.93 -2.79 -4.38
C GLY A 30 3.54 -3.38 -5.73
N LYS A 31 4.21 -2.92 -6.77
CA LYS A 31 4.01 -3.37 -8.15
C LYS A 31 5.27 -3.10 -8.97
N ASN A 32 5.61 -4.02 -9.89
CA ASN A 32 6.71 -3.84 -10.86
C ASN A 32 8.03 -3.42 -10.18
N ASN A 33 8.42 -4.10 -9.11
CA ASN A 33 9.62 -3.83 -8.33
C ASN A 33 9.62 -2.45 -7.63
N VAL A 34 8.46 -1.82 -7.54
CA VAL A 34 8.29 -0.63 -6.69
C VAL A 34 7.67 -1.07 -5.37
N GLU A 35 8.37 -0.78 -4.31
CA GLU A 35 7.97 -1.13 -2.95
C GLU A 35 7.30 0.07 -2.28
N VAL A 36 6.22 -0.18 -1.53
CA VAL A 36 5.72 0.78 -0.56
C VAL A 36 6.60 0.66 0.67
N TYR A 37 7.57 1.55 0.78
CA TYR A 37 8.63 1.45 1.79
C TYR A 37 8.12 1.80 3.20
N LYS A 38 7.37 2.90 3.30
CA LYS A 38 6.77 3.35 4.56
C LYS A 38 5.46 4.05 4.30
N THR A 39 4.53 3.91 5.24
CA THR A 39 3.31 4.71 5.32
C THR A 39 3.10 5.16 6.75
N TYR A 40 2.66 6.40 6.93
CA TYR A 40 2.28 6.89 8.24
C TYR A 40 1.28 8.03 8.11
N THR A 41 0.44 8.17 9.13
CA THR A 41 -0.57 9.22 9.15
C THR A 41 0.05 10.54 9.58
N GLN A 42 -0.50 11.64 9.08
CA GLN A 42 -0.15 12.99 9.51
C GLN A 42 -1.24 13.52 10.41
N LYS A 43 -0.87 14.00 11.60
CA LYS A 43 -1.81 14.53 12.60
C LYS A 43 -1.52 15.99 12.87
N VAL A 44 -2.59 16.77 13.02
CA VAL A 44 -2.54 18.15 13.52
C VAL A 44 -3.55 18.24 14.64
N LEU A 45 -3.12 18.69 15.83
CA LEU A 45 -3.96 18.79 17.03
C LEU A 45 -4.72 17.49 17.33
N GLY A 46 -4.02 16.34 17.20
CA GLY A 46 -4.58 15.03 17.47
C GLY A 46 -5.50 14.47 16.39
N LYS A 47 -5.76 15.20 15.32
CA LYS A 47 -6.61 14.76 14.22
C LYS A 47 -5.78 14.35 13.01
N ASN A 48 -6.14 13.24 12.39
CA ASN A 48 -5.53 12.82 11.13
C ASN A 48 -6.00 13.70 9.99
N ILE A 49 -5.06 14.34 9.28
CA ILE A 49 -5.35 15.25 8.18
C ILE A 49 -4.80 14.77 6.85
N GLY A 50 -3.97 13.74 6.86
CA GLY A 50 -3.35 13.23 5.66
C GLY A 50 -2.46 12.05 5.96
N TYR A 51 -1.70 11.64 4.97
CA TYR A 51 -0.73 10.56 5.12
C TYR A 51 0.52 10.83 4.29
N TYR A 52 1.63 10.25 4.74
CA TYR A 52 2.86 10.16 3.98
C TYR A 52 3.01 8.75 3.43
N VAL A 53 3.52 8.66 2.23
CA VAL A 53 3.93 7.39 1.64
C VAL A 53 5.33 7.56 1.06
N GLU A 54 6.19 6.59 1.33
CA GLU A 54 7.52 6.51 0.72
C GLU A 54 7.55 5.30 -0.19
N PHE A 55 8.01 5.51 -1.43
CA PHE A 55 8.18 4.47 -2.41
C PHE A 55 9.65 4.23 -2.67
N LYS A 56 10.04 2.98 -2.88
CA LYS A 56 11.40 2.60 -3.23
C LYS A 56 11.40 1.88 -4.57
N ASN A 57 12.28 2.32 -5.45
CA ASN A 57 12.47 1.67 -6.75
C ASN A 57 13.53 0.56 -6.61
N ASN A 58 13.08 -0.68 -6.55
CA ASN A 58 13.96 -1.86 -6.49
C ASN A 58 14.24 -2.45 -7.88
N GLY A 59 13.80 -1.78 -8.93
CA GLY A 59 14.00 -2.22 -10.31
C GLY A 59 15.23 -1.61 -10.94
N THR A 60 15.34 -1.75 -12.26
CA THR A 60 16.49 -1.32 -13.04
C THR A 60 16.21 -0.10 -13.92
N LYS A 61 14.95 0.33 -13.99
CA LYS A 61 14.53 1.48 -14.81
C LYS A 61 14.04 2.61 -13.92
N SER A 62 14.28 3.84 -14.31
CA SER A 62 13.74 5.02 -13.63
C SER A 62 12.22 5.11 -13.81
N ILE A 63 11.55 5.62 -12.80
CA ILE A 63 10.10 5.74 -12.74
C ILE A 63 9.75 7.23 -12.75
N ASP A 64 8.79 7.62 -13.60
CA ASP A 64 8.34 9.01 -13.69
C ASP A 64 6.90 9.20 -13.24
N GLY A 65 6.17 8.13 -12.95
CA GLY A 65 4.81 8.24 -12.45
C GLY A 65 4.38 7.02 -11.65
N LEU A 66 3.57 7.27 -10.62
CA LEU A 66 2.95 6.25 -9.79
C LEU A 66 1.50 6.64 -9.52
N LYS A 67 0.62 5.65 -9.55
CA LYS A 67 -0.76 5.80 -9.07
C LYS A 67 -1.06 4.69 -8.08
N TRP A 68 -1.80 5.04 -7.04
CA TRP A 68 -2.13 4.08 -6.00
C TRP A 68 -3.52 4.32 -5.43
N ILE A 69 -3.98 3.34 -4.67
CA ILE A 69 -5.18 3.45 -3.83
C ILE A 69 -4.71 3.41 -2.38
N ALA A 70 -5.15 4.36 -1.59
CA ALA A 70 -4.99 4.38 -0.15
C ALA A 70 -6.26 3.81 0.49
N ASN A 71 -6.13 2.69 1.18
CA ASN A 71 -7.22 2.06 1.91
C ASN A 71 -7.11 2.43 3.40
N PHE A 72 -8.21 2.89 3.97
CA PHE A 72 -8.26 3.42 5.33
C PHE A 72 -9.06 2.51 6.25
N TYR A 73 -8.52 2.32 7.45
CA TYR A 73 -9.10 1.45 8.48
C TYR A 73 -9.08 2.17 9.82
N ASN A 74 -10.00 1.80 10.72
CA ASN A 74 -9.96 2.26 12.11
C ASN A 74 -9.10 1.33 12.97
N ASN A 75 -9.03 1.61 14.28
CA ASN A 75 -8.24 0.81 15.22
C ASN A 75 -8.76 -0.63 15.38
N PHE A 76 -10.02 -0.88 15.06
CA PHE A 76 -10.62 -2.21 15.11
C PHE A 76 -10.38 -3.03 13.84
N GLY A 77 -9.76 -2.42 12.81
CA GLY A 77 -9.55 -3.06 11.53
C GLY A 77 -10.74 -2.94 10.58
N ASP A 78 -11.72 -2.12 10.90
CA ASP A 78 -12.85 -1.88 10.02
C ASP A 78 -12.44 -0.97 8.86
N TYR A 79 -12.83 -1.36 7.66
CA TYR A 79 -12.60 -0.57 6.46
C TYR A 79 -13.47 0.69 6.47
N LYS A 80 -12.85 1.84 6.25
CA LYS A 80 -13.52 3.14 6.32
C LYS A 80 -13.64 3.86 4.99
N GLY A 81 -13.02 3.34 3.94
CA GLY A 81 -13.05 3.92 2.61
C GLY A 81 -11.68 4.02 1.97
N ASN A 82 -11.63 4.55 0.77
CA ASN A 82 -10.38 4.70 0.05
C ASN A 82 -10.26 6.06 -0.63
N ARG A 83 -9.04 6.38 -1.04
CA ARG A 83 -8.71 7.57 -1.84
C ARG A 83 -7.65 7.19 -2.87
N GLU A 84 -7.72 7.79 -4.02
CA GLU A 84 -6.68 7.67 -5.03
C GLU A 84 -5.55 8.65 -4.74
N GLY A 85 -4.33 8.23 -5.03
CA GLY A 85 -3.15 9.08 -4.96
C GLY A 85 -2.30 8.93 -6.21
N SER A 86 -1.46 9.93 -6.46
CA SER A 86 -0.55 9.91 -7.60
C SER A 86 0.69 10.73 -7.31
N TRP A 87 1.79 10.33 -7.95
CA TRP A 87 3.04 11.05 -7.94
C TRP A 87 3.60 11.07 -9.37
N GLU A 88 4.12 12.22 -9.78
CA GLU A 88 4.76 12.37 -11.09
C GLU A 88 6.06 13.16 -10.93
N SER A 89 7.08 12.78 -11.69
CA SER A 89 8.26 13.61 -11.86
C SER A 89 7.94 14.78 -12.78
N ASP A 90 8.65 15.88 -12.61
CA ASP A 90 8.51 17.08 -13.44
C ASP A 90 9.85 17.81 -13.53
N ASN A 91 9.85 19.09 -13.91
CA ASN A 91 11.06 19.89 -14.03
C ASN A 91 11.74 20.15 -12.68
N PHE A 92 11.02 20.01 -11.57
CA PHE A 92 11.51 20.25 -10.20
C PHE A 92 11.70 18.96 -9.42
N ILE A 93 10.95 17.92 -9.76
CA ILE A 93 10.98 16.62 -9.10
C ILE A 93 11.58 15.61 -10.06
N SER A 94 12.76 15.10 -9.74
CA SER A 94 13.44 14.12 -10.57
C SER A 94 12.71 12.79 -10.61
N ALA A 95 12.88 12.06 -11.72
CA ALA A 95 12.41 10.68 -11.81
C ALA A 95 13.02 9.82 -10.69
N LEU A 96 12.30 8.82 -10.25
CA LEU A 96 12.76 7.92 -9.19
C LEU A 96 13.73 6.89 -9.79
N ALA A 97 15.02 7.12 -9.59
CA ALA A 97 16.07 6.24 -10.09
C ALA A 97 16.11 4.90 -9.35
N PRO A 98 16.70 3.84 -9.97
CA PRO A 98 16.90 2.57 -9.29
C PRO A 98 17.61 2.72 -7.95
N GLY A 99 17.10 2.02 -6.95
CA GLY A 99 17.63 2.03 -5.57
C GLY A 99 17.28 3.24 -4.75
N LYS A 100 16.59 4.22 -5.32
CA LYS A 100 16.21 5.45 -4.63
C LYS A 100 14.79 5.39 -4.07
N THR A 101 14.51 6.30 -3.14
CA THR A 101 13.19 6.46 -2.54
C THR A 101 12.63 7.84 -2.88
N THR A 102 11.33 7.94 -2.92
CA THR A 102 10.61 9.21 -2.98
C THR A 102 9.50 9.23 -1.96
N LYS A 103 9.19 10.40 -1.45
CA LYS A 103 8.18 10.59 -0.42
C LYS A 103 7.11 11.54 -0.94
N ASP A 104 5.86 11.16 -0.74
CA ASP A 104 4.73 11.99 -1.10
C ASP A 104 3.84 12.22 0.11
N LEU A 105 3.31 13.43 0.20
CA LEU A 105 2.35 13.81 1.23
C LEU A 105 0.99 14.03 0.58
N GLU A 106 -0.01 13.28 1.04
CA GLU A 106 -1.38 13.45 0.60
C GLU A 106 -2.21 14.01 1.76
N ALA A 107 -2.85 15.17 1.50
CA ALA A 107 -3.73 15.80 2.47
C ALA A 107 -5.14 15.23 2.46
N ASN A 108 -5.36 14.15 1.73
CA ASN A 108 -6.66 13.52 1.53
C ASN A 108 -6.81 12.34 2.48
N TYR A 109 -7.71 12.45 3.45
CA TYR A 109 -7.87 11.46 4.51
C TYR A 109 -9.35 11.12 4.73
N VAL A 110 -9.61 9.89 5.14
CA VAL A 110 -10.97 9.41 5.43
C VAL A 110 -11.27 9.66 6.92
N LYS A 111 -12.42 10.27 7.19
CA LYS A 111 -12.88 10.53 8.55
C LYS A 111 -12.95 9.24 9.37
N ASP A 112 -12.55 9.33 10.63
CA ASP A 112 -12.56 8.24 11.62
C ASP A 112 -11.60 7.10 11.30
N ALA A 113 -10.74 7.25 10.32
CA ALA A 113 -9.66 6.30 10.05
C ALA A 113 -8.43 6.63 10.87
N THR A 114 -7.67 5.61 11.24
CA THR A 114 -6.43 5.73 12.00
C THR A 114 -5.26 5.04 11.32
N LYS A 115 -5.54 4.20 10.33
CA LYS A 115 -4.53 3.43 9.61
C LYS A 115 -4.73 3.58 8.11
N VAL A 116 -3.63 3.60 7.36
CA VAL A 116 -3.64 3.67 5.90
C VAL A 116 -2.73 2.60 5.34
N PHE A 117 -3.20 1.92 4.30
CA PHE A 117 -2.43 0.93 3.55
C PHE A 117 -2.49 1.27 2.07
N ILE A 118 -1.37 1.21 1.39
CA ILE A 118 -1.21 1.67 0.02
C ILE A 118 -1.09 0.46 -0.90
N ILE A 119 -1.86 0.48 -1.97
CA ILE A 119 -1.77 -0.52 -3.04
C ILE A 119 -1.42 0.22 -4.33
N ILE A 120 -0.22 -0.02 -4.86
CA ILE A 120 0.22 0.58 -6.12
C ILE A 120 -0.58 -0.04 -7.26
N LYS A 121 -1.19 0.81 -8.09
CA LYS A 121 -2.01 0.38 -9.23
C LYS A 121 -1.28 0.54 -10.56
N THR A 122 -0.52 1.60 -10.72
CA THR A 122 0.15 1.91 -11.98
C THR A 122 1.56 2.40 -11.71
N VAL A 123 2.51 1.84 -12.44
CA VAL A 123 3.90 2.30 -12.47
C VAL A 123 4.20 2.71 -13.91
N HIS A 124 4.61 3.96 -14.08
CA HIS A 124 5.03 4.48 -15.38
C HIS A 124 6.54 4.67 -15.38
N PHE A 125 7.21 4.00 -16.31
CA PHE A 125 8.64 4.07 -16.44
C PHE A 125 9.02 5.23 -17.35
N LYS A 126 10.11 5.92 -17.01
CA LYS A 126 10.64 7.00 -17.82
C LYS A 126 11.15 6.46 -19.13
N ASP A 127 10.69 7.06 -20.22
CA ASP A 127 11.17 6.73 -21.54
C ASP A 127 12.57 7.33 -21.75
N ASN A 128 13.44 6.51 -22.31
CA ASN A 128 14.81 6.93 -22.64
C ASN A 128 14.89 7.49 -24.03
#